data_843480929cddd409547a6d04bb631610
#
_entry.id   843480929cddd409547a6d04bb631610
#
_cell.length_a   1.000
_cell.length_b   1.000
_cell.length_c   1.000
_cell.angle_alpha   90.00
_cell.angle_beta   90.00
_cell.angle_gamma   90.00
#
_symmetry.space_group_name_H-M   'P 1'
#
loop_
_entity.id
_entity.type
_entity.pdbx_description
1 polymer ?
#
loop_
_entity_poly.entity_id
_entity_poly.type
_entity_poly.pdbx_seq_one_letter_code
_entity_poly.pdbx_strand_id
1 'polypeptide(L)' 'MTREQFNRKLEEILEGEPGSIKGNEDLTAVKGWDSLGVLSFIAMTDSVLDRTVSASDLERCKTVDDLARAAGIQ' A
#
# COMPACT_ATOMS: atom_id res chain seq x y z
N MET A 1 11.45 -6.67 3.31
CA MET A 1 10.88 -6.25 1.99
C MET A 1 11.48 -4.92 1.58
N THR A 2 11.95 -4.83 0.35
CA THR A 2 12.45 -3.56 -0.17
C THR A 2 11.29 -2.68 -0.62
N ARG A 3 11.56 -1.39 -0.86
CA ARG A 3 10.55 -0.47 -1.35
C ARG A 3 10.01 -0.91 -2.72
N GLU A 4 10.90 -1.42 -3.59
CA GLU A 4 10.48 -1.92 -4.90
C GLU A 4 9.55 -3.12 -4.76
N GLN A 5 9.89 -4.05 -3.88
CA GLN A 5 9.04 -5.20 -3.61
C GLN A 5 7.70 -4.76 -3.04
N PHE A 6 7.70 -3.75 -2.17
CA PHE A 6 6.48 -3.18 -1.62
C PHE A 6 5.59 -2.61 -2.73
N ASN A 7 6.17 -1.85 -3.64
CA ASN A 7 5.42 -1.27 -4.76
C ASN A 7 4.78 -2.36 -5.62
N ARG A 8 5.53 -3.43 -5.92
CA ARG A 8 5.00 -4.57 -6.71
C ARG A 8 3.87 -5.27 -5.96
N LYS A 9 4.02 -5.43 -4.64
CA LYS A 9 2.99 -6.07 -3.84
C LYS A 9 1.73 -5.21 -3.79
N LEU A 10 1.90 -3.91 -3.68
CA LEU A 10 0.78 -2.99 -3.67
C LEU A 10 0.01 -3.06 -5.01
N GLU A 11 0.72 -3.08 -6.13
CA GLU A 11 0.10 -3.29 -7.43
C GLU A 11 -0.72 -4.57 -7.47
N GLU A 12 -0.15 -5.65 -6.95
CA GLU A 12 -0.78 -6.96 -6.95
C GLU A 12 -2.10 -6.95 -6.16
N ILE A 13 -2.08 -6.42 -4.94
CA ILE A 13 -3.29 -6.41 -4.12
C ILE A 13 -4.37 -5.47 -4.64
N LEU A 14 -3.99 -4.46 -5.39
CA LEU A 14 -4.93 -3.53 -6.01
C LEU A 14 -5.33 -3.95 -7.43
N GLU A 15 -4.83 -5.10 -7.87
CA GLU A 15 -5.07 -5.64 -9.22
C GLU A 15 -4.65 -4.66 -10.31
N GLY A 16 -3.60 -3.89 -10.03
CA GLY A 16 -3.02 -2.96 -10.99
C GLY A 16 -2.00 -3.65 -11.89
N GLU A 17 -1.58 -2.93 -12.92
CA GLU A 17 -0.58 -3.45 -13.82
C GLU A 17 0.82 -3.37 -13.21
N PRO A 18 1.69 -4.38 -13.48
CA PRO A 18 3.07 -4.33 -13.01
C PRO A 18 3.77 -3.06 -13.51
N GLY A 19 4.43 -2.35 -12.60
CA GLY A 19 5.13 -1.11 -12.93
C GLY A 19 4.28 0.15 -12.88
N SER A 20 2.99 0.03 -12.57
CA SER A 20 2.13 1.21 -12.50
C SER A 20 2.43 2.09 -11.29
N ILE A 21 2.94 1.51 -10.21
CA ILE A 21 3.37 2.26 -9.05
C ILE A 21 4.88 2.42 -9.11
N LYS A 22 5.32 3.63 -9.42
CA LYS A 22 6.74 3.90 -9.68
C LYS A 22 7.46 4.50 -8.48
N GLY A 23 6.73 5.14 -7.58
CA GLY A 23 7.35 5.82 -6.46
C GLY A 23 6.33 6.42 -5.52
N ASN A 24 6.26 7.73 -5.47
CA ASN A 24 5.46 8.44 -4.49
C ASN A 24 4.21 9.05 -5.10
N GLU A 25 3.38 8.23 -5.71
CA GLU A 25 2.11 8.68 -6.27
C GLU A 25 1.17 9.14 -5.16
N ASP A 26 0.33 10.12 -5.48
CA ASP A 26 -0.77 10.51 -4.63
C ASP A 26 -1.82 9.39 -4.64
N LEU A 27 -2.32 9.00 -3.48
CA LEU A 27 -3.26 7.88 -3.38
C LEU A 27 -4.57 8.14 -4.14
N THR A 28 -4.94 9.40 -4.34
CA THR A 28 -6.11 9.72 -5.15
C THR A 28 -5.91 9.37 -6.63
N ALA A 29 -4.66 9.27 -7.04
CA ALA A 29 -4.32 8.88 -8.41
C ALA A 29 -4.04 7.38 -8.55
N VAL A 30 -4.00 6.65 -7.44
CA VAL A 30 -3.74 5.20 -7.47
C VAL A 30 -5.05 4.47 -7.70
N LYS A 31 -5.15 3.81 -8.83
CA LYS A 31 -6.35 3.05 -9.18
C LYS A 31 -6.51 1.86 -8.24
N GLY A 32 -7.71 1.68 -7.74
CA GLY A 32 -8.02 0.58 -6.82
C GLY A 32 -7.85 0.92 -5.35
N TRP A 33 -7.35 2.11 -5.03
CA TRP A 33 -7.23 2.55 -3.64
C TRP A 33 -8.59 3.07 -3.15
N ASP A 34 -9.43 2.14 -2.75
CA ASP A 34 -10.78 2.38 -2.23
C ASP A 34 -10.96 1.53 -0.97
N SER A 35 -12.18 1.39 -0.48
CA SER A 35 -12.44 0.62 0.75
C SER A 35 -11.93 -0.80 0.65
N LEU A 36 -12.11 -1.44 -0.50
CA LEU A 36 -11.61 -2.79 -0.71
C LEU A 36 -10.10 -2.84 -0.77
N GLY A 37 -9.49 -1.87 -1.42
CA GLY A 37 -8.02 -1.77 -1.47
C GLY A 37 -7.42 -1.56 -0.09
N VAL A 38 -8.07 -0.75 0.75
CA VAL A 38 -7.63 -0.52 2.14
C VAL A 38 -7.67 -1.83 2.92
N LEU A 39 -8.77 -2.60 2.80
CA LEU A 39 -8.88 -3.89 3.48
C LEU A 39 -7.82 -4.88 2.99
N SER A 40 -7.57 -4.91 1.69
CA SER A 40 -6.55 -5.78 1.11
C SER A 40 -5.16 -5.41 1.63
N PHE A 41 -4.89 -4.11 1.76
CA PHE A 41 -3.62 -3.63 2.29
C PHE A 41 -3.43 -4.06 3.75
N ILE A 42 -4.46 -3.90 4.57
CA ILE A 42 -4.41 -4.31 5.98
C ILE A 42 -4.12 -5.81 6.09
N ALA A 43 -4.81 -6.62 5.30
CA ALA A 43 -4.60 -8.06 5.28
C ALA A 43 -3.17 -8.42 4.83
N MET A 44 -2.66 -7.72 3.82
CA MET A 44 -1.32 -7.97 3.31
C MET A 44 -0.26 -7.64 4.35
N THR A 45 -0.36 -6.49 5.01
CA THR A 45 0.63 -6.11 6.03
C THR A 45 0.63 -7.09 7.18
N ASP A 46 -0.54 -7.58 7.57
CA ASP A 46 -0.65 -8.55 8.65
C ASP A 46 -0.02 -9.89 8.27
N SER A 47 -0.29 -10.39 7.08
CA SER A 47 0.16 -11.73 6.68
C SER A 47 1.60 -11.76 6.14
N VAL A 48 2.03 -10.72 5.44
CA VAL A 48 3.34 -10.69 4.78
C VAL A 48 4.38 -9.99 5.63
N LEU A 49 4.02 -8.89 6.27
CA LEU A 49 4.95 -8.07 7.03
C LEU A 49 4.84 -8.27 8.54
N ASP A 50 3.91 -9.10 8.98
CA ASP A 50 3.63 -9.34 10.38
C ASP A 50 3.45 -8.03 11.15
N ARG A 51 2.71 -7.11 10.54
CA ARG A 51 2.49 -5.78 11.09
C ARG A 51 1.03 -5.40 10.98
N THR A 52 0.46 -4.98 12.09
CA THR A 52 -0.94 -4.57 12.15
C THR A 52 -1.04 -3.06 11.90
N VAL A 53 -1.80 -2.69 10.87
CA VAL A 53 -2.13 -1.28 10.61
C VAL A 53 -3.65 -1.14 10.69
N SER A 54 -4.13 0.00 11.15
CA SER A 54 -5.56 0.25 11.26
C SER A 54 -6.05 1.07 10.07
N ALA A 55 -7.37 1.03 9.83
CA ALA A 55 -7.97 1.89 8.81
C ALA A 55 -7.71 3.37 9.12
N SER A 56 -7.72 3.75 10.40
CA SER A 56 -7.42 5.12 10.81
C SER A 56 -6.01 5.55 10.41
N ASP A 57 -5.04 4.65 10.55
CA ASP A 57 -3.67 4.93 10.12
C ASP A 57 -3.63 5.20 8.61
N LEU A 58 -4.36 4.41 7.84
CA LEU A 58 -4.36 4.53 6.39
C LEU A 58 -5.12 5.77 5.91
N GLU A 59 -6.12 6.23 6.65
CA GLU A 59 -6.83 7.46 6.34
C GLU A 59 -5.94 8.69 6.40
N ARG A 60 -4.87 8.62 7.17
CA ARG A 60 -3.90 9.71 7.28
C ARG A 60 -2.89 9.69 6.15
N CYS A 61 -2.83 8.60 5.41
CA CYS A 61 -1.89 8.45 4.32
C CYS A 61 -2.41 9.18 3.09
N LYS A 62 -1.54 9.93 2.44
CA LYS A 62 -1.87 10.69 1.23
C LYS A 62 -1.12 10.18 0.01
N THR A 63 0.02 9.53 0.22
CA THR A 63 0.90 9.08 -0.85
C THR A 63 1.33 7.64 -0.62
N VAL A 64 1.93 7.03 -1.65
CA VAL A 64 2.48 5.68 -1.54
C VAL A 64 3.58 5.63 -0.49
N ASP A 65 4.40 6.69 -0.36
CA ASP A 65 5.41 6.76 0.69
C ASP A 65 4.80 6.65 2.08
N ASP A 66 3.66 7.29 2.29
CA ASP A 66 2.98 7.23 3.58
C ASP A 66 2.54 5.79 3.90
N LEU A 67 2.04 5.07 2.89
CA LEU A 67 1.67 3.67 3.05
C LEU A 67 2.89 2.81 3.40
N ALA A 68 4.01 3.06 2.75
CA ALA A 68 5.24 2.33 3.02
C ALA A 68 5.70 2.57 4.45
N ARG A 69 5.66 3.81 4.92
CA ARG A 69 6.02 4.12 6.30
C ARG A 69 5.08 3.45 7.30
N ALA A 70 3.79 3.45 7.02
CA ALA A 70 2.80 2.79 7.88
C ALA A 70 3.08 1.29 7.97
N ALA A 71 3.57 0.69 6.89
CA ALA A 71 3.91 -0.72 6.82
C ALA A 71 5.32 -1.01 7.38
N GLY A 72 6.07 0.01 7.76
CA GLY A 72 7.43 -0.16 8.27
C GLY A 72 8.49 -0.34 7.19
N ILE A 73 8.19 0.03 5.96
CA ILE A 73 9.12 -0.04 4.83
C ILE A 73 9.80 1.31 4.66
N GLN A 74 11.10 1.29 4.51
CA GLN A 74 11.87 2.52 4.33
C GLN A 74 12.13 2.86 2.88
#